data_94987d98f4087b3224d48c9b83b24e1d
#
_entry.id   94987d98f4087b3224d48c9b83b24e1d
#
_cell.length_a   1.000
_cell.length_b   1.000
_cell.length_c   1.000
_cell.angle_alpha   90.00
_cell.angle_beta   90.00
_cell.angle_gamma   90.00
#
_symmetry.space_group_name_H-M   'P 1'
#
loop_
_entity.id
_entity.type
_entity.pdbx_description
1 polymer ?
#
loop_
_entity_poly.entity_id
_entity_poly.type
_entity_poly.pdbx_seq_one_letter_code
_entity_poly.pdbx_strand_id
1 'polypeptide(L)'
;KHYLPIFSLLFGAFVWGIIWYPYRLMAQAGVSGIYSSLYVFILTLAIALPYFFITKKKIPIWSKDFWFLSVVAGYTNISYVLAVIDGEVVRVMLLFYLSPVWTIFLSHFMLNEDTQKRHYIAAFISLLGALVMFWQPNHFIYLDLKSDWLALSSGIGFAMTNVMTRKHQHMTISQKALAIWIGVIIIAIICILFDKDTMPSFDFFRPVDAFIAITIALCLFFSTLLVQFGVTQIKAVEASSFFLFEIVVAAISSYLLVGESIEIKEWFGGIMIIAGVILAAKN
;
A
#
# COMPACT_ATOMS: atom_id res chain seq x y z
N LYS A 1 4.74 6.53 24.50
CA LYS A 1 5.11 7.15 23.19
C LYS A 1 5.41 6.11 22.08
N HIS A 2 5.79 4.89 22.44
CA HIS A 2 6.15 3.82 21.50
C HIS A 2 4.93 3.25 20.72
N TYR A 3 3.77 3.16 21.36
CA TYR A 3 2.58 2.54 20.75
C TYR A 3 1.90 3.38 19.65
N LEU A 4 2.08 4.71 19.66
CA LEU A 4 1.42 5.59 18.68
C LEU A 4 1.85 5.31 17.24
N PRO A 5 3.17 5.15 16.93
CA PRO A 5 3.59 4.76 15.58
C PRO A 5 3.08 3.38 15.15
N ILE A 6 3.05 2.40 16.07
CA ILE A 6 2.51 1.05 15.81
C ILE A 6 1.03 1.14 15.45
N PHE A 7 0.25 1.87 16.27
CA PHE A 7 -1.17 2.07 16.01
C PHE A 7 -1.40 2.77 14.67
N SER A 8 -0.55 3.72 14.30
CA SER A 8 -0.64 4.42 13.01
C SER A 8 -0.43 3.48 11.82
N LEU A 9 0.49 2.51 11.92
CA LEU A 9 0.71 1.49 10.88
C LEU A 9 -0.45 0.50 10.81
N LEU A 10 -0.93 0.02 11.95
CA LEU A 10 -2.08 -0.89 12.03
C LEU A 10 -3.36 -0.23 11.50
N PHE A 11 -3.56 1.06 11.78
CA PHE A 11 -4.66 1.83 11.21
C PHE A 11 -4.55 1.93 9.69
N GLY A 12 -3.35 2.19 9.16
CA GLY A 12 -3.10 2.19 7.72
C GLY A 12 -3.42 0.82 7.10
N ALA A 13 -2.92 -0.26 7.69
CA ALA A 13 -3.19 -1.63 7.26
C ALA A 13 -4.69 -1.96 7.33
N PHE A 14 -5.39 -1.50 8.36
CA PHE A 14 -6.85 -1.64 8.47
C PHE A 14 -7.58 -0.93 7.34
N VAL A 15 -7.24 0.33 7.05
CA VAL A 15 -7.85 1.09 5.95
C VAL A 15 -7.58 0.41 4.61
N TRP A 16 -6.34 -0.01 4.34
CA TRP A 16 -5.98 -0.69 3.10
C TRP A 16 -6.68 -2.05 2.94
N GLY A 17 -6.86 -2.78 4.03
CA GLY A 17 -7.60 -4.05 4.03
C GLY A 17 -9.10 -3.93 3.77
N ILE A 18 -9.68 -2.71 3.81
CA ILE A 18 -11.09 -2.47 3.50
C ILE A 18 -11.26 -1.71 2.18
N ILE A 19 -10.29 -0.89 1.79
CA ILE A 19 -10.41 0.06 0.67
C ILE A 19 -10.62 -0.63 -0.69
N TRP A 20 -10.30 -1.91 -0.81
CA TRP A 20 -10.56 -2.70 -2.02
C TRP A 20 -12.05 -2.70 -2.39
N TYR A 21 -12.95 -2.69 -1.41
CA TYR A 21 -14.39 -2.75 -1.65
C TYR A 21 -14.94 -1.49 -2.36
N PRO A 22 -14.71 -0.26 -1.89
CA PRO A 22 -15.09 0.92 -2.64
C PRO A 22 -14.40 1.05 -4.01
N TYR A 23 -13.15 0.58 -4.18
CA TYR A 23 -12.54 0.49 -5.50
C TYR A 23 -13.27 -0.51 -6.41
N ARG A 24 -13.74 -1.65 -5.87
CA ARG A 24 -14.58 -2.60 -6.61
C ARG A 24 -15.90 -1.97 -7.05
N LEU A 25 -16.52 -1.13 -6.22
CA LEU A 25 -17.71 -0.39 -6.60
C LEU A 25 -17.46 0.59 -7.75
N MET A 26 -16.32 1.29 -7.74
CA MET A 26 -15.91 2.14 -8.86
C MET A 26 -15.67 1.33 -10.14
N ALA A 27 -15.04 0.17 -10.05
CA ALA A 27 -14.84 -0.70 -11.20
C ALA A 27 -16.17 -1.22 -11.78
N GLN A 28 -17.14 -1.57 -10.93
CA GLN A 28 -18.50 -1.93 -11.37
C GLN A 28 -19.26 -0.76 -12.03
N ALA A 29 -18.91 0.47 -11.68
CA ALA A 29 -19.42 1.68 -12.34
C ALA A 29 -18.70 2.01 -13.67
N GLY A 30 -17.74 1.16 -14.11
CA GLY A 30 -17.04 1.30 -15.39
C GLY A 30 -15.75 2.11 -15.32
N VAL A 31 -15.22 2.40 -14.12
CA VAL A 31 -13.97 3.13 -13.95
C VAL A 31 -12.81 2.14 -13.75
N SER A 32 -11.88 2.04 -14.70
CA SER A 32 -10.71 1.16 -14.57
C SER A 32 -9.79 1.59 -13.45
N GLY A 33 -8.97 0.65 -12.93
CA GLY A 33 -8.10 0.88 -11.77
C GLY A 33 -7.14 2.06 -11.92
N ILE A 34 -6.58 2.31 -13.11
CA ILE A 34 -5.66 3.45 -13.35
C ILE A 34 -6.43 4.77 -13.21
N TYR A 35 -7.61 4.87 -13.82
CA TYR A 35 -8.45 6.06 -13.73
C TYR A 35 -9.00 6.25 -12.31
N SER A 36 -9.40 5.17 -11.63
CA SER A 36 -9.79 5.23 -10.23
C SER A 36 -8.68 5.78 -9.36
N SER A 37 -7.44 5.28 -9.54
CA SER A 37 -6.27 5.80 -8.83
C SER A 37 -6.04 7.28 -9.16
N LEU A 38 -6.07 7.68 -10.43
CA LEU A 38 -5.90 9.08 -10.82
C LEU A 38 -6.92 9.99 -10.14
N TYR A 39 -8.22 9.67 -10.24
CA TYR A 39 -9.29 10.50 -9.66
C TYR A 39 -9.18 10.60 -8.15
N VAL A 40 -8.99 9.48 -7.48
CA VAL A 40 -8.91 9.44 -6.01
C VAL A 40 -7.69 10.20 -5.50
N PHE A 41 -6.52 10.06 -6.14
CA PHE A 41 -5.32 10.78 -5.71
C PHE A 41 -5.36 12.28 -6.06
N ILE A 42 -6.04 12.69 -7.15
CA ILE A 42 -6.32 14.12 -7.41
C ILE A 42 -7.22 14.68 -6.29
N LEU A 43 -8.29 13.98 -5.90
CA LEU A 43 -9.15 14.40 -4.80
C LEU A 43 -8.39 14.45 -3.46
N THR A 44 -7.55 13.44 -3.19
CA THR A 44 -6.71 13.41 -1.99
C THR A 44 -5.78 14.62 -1.95
N LEU A 45 -5.17 14.96 -3.08
CA LEU A 45 -4.32 16.15 -3.21
C LEU A 45 -5.14 17.43 -3.02
N ALA A 46 -6.34 17.53 -3.60
CA ALA A 46 -7.23 18.68 -3.45
C ALA A 46 -7.64 18.89 -1.98
N ILE A 47 -7.91 17.81 -1.24
CA ILE A 47 -8.19 17.85 0.21
C ILE A 47 -6.95 18.32 0.98
N ALA A 48 -5.74 17.94 0.56
CA ALA A 48 -4.49 18.28 1.23
C ALA A 48 -4.03 19.72 0.97
N LEU A 49 -4.33 20.31 -0.19
CA LEU A 49 -3.85 21.62 -0.60
C LEU A 49 -4.15 22.74 0.42
N PRO A 50 -5.38 22.89 0.97
CA PRO A 50 -5.68 23.91 1.98
C PRO A 50 -4.72 23.86 3.17
N TYR A 51 -4.35 22.66 3.64
CA TYR A 51 -3.41 22.49 4.73
C TYR A 51 -2.03 23.09 4.40
N PHE A 52 -1.51 22.86 3.19
CA PHE A 52 -0.22 23.42 2.78
C PHE A 52 -0.28 24.94 2.63
N PHE A 53 -1.38 25.49 2.10
CA PHE A 53 -1.57 26.95 1.98
C PHE A 53 -1.66 27.63 3.35
N ILE A 54 -2.49 27.09 4.26
CA ILE A 54 -2.70 27.66 5.61
C ILE A 54 -1.42 27.57 6.45
N THR A 55 -0.72 26.43 6.40
CA THR A 55 0.48 26.22 7.23
C THR A 55 1.74 26.81 6.61
N LYS A 56 1.65 27.38 5.40
CA LYS A 56 2.78 27.92 4.62
C LYS A 56 3.98 26.96 4.52
N LYS A 57 3.71 25.64 4.56
CA LYS A 57 4.75 24.62 4.45
C LYS A 57 5.33 24.62 3.04
N LYS A 58 6.66 24.70 2.98
CA LYS A 58 7.38 24.64 1.71
C LYS A 58 7.26 23.25 1.07
N ILE A 59 6.86 23.22 -0.19
CA ILE A 59 6.90 22.00 -1.00
C ILE A 59 8.35 21.87 -1.52
N PRO A 60 9.05 20.76 -1.27
CA PRO A 60 10.46 20.61 -1.60
C PRO A 60 10.67 20.24 -3.08
N ILE A 61 10.18 21.06 -4.01
CA ILE A 61 10.22 20.81 -5.47
C ILE A 61 11.65 20.60 -6.01
N TRP A 62 12.65 21.16 -5.34
CA TRP A 62 14.06 21.06 -5.73
C TRP A 62 14.79 19.88 -5.07
N SER A 63 14.09 19.10 -4.23
CA SER A 63 14.69 17.95 -3.54
C SER A 63 14.69 16.71 -4.45
N LYS A 64 15.86 16.12 -4.69
CA LYS A 64 15.99 14.84 -5.40
C LYS A 64 15.29 13.71 -4.62
N ASP A 65 15.35 13.74 -3.30
CA ASP A 65 14.73 12.74 -2.42
C ASP A 65 13.21 12.77 -2.53
N PHE A 66 12.62 13.97 -2.67
CA PHE A 66 11.19 14.13 -2.87
C PHE A 66 10.75 13.46 -4.18
N TRP A 67 11.42 13.75 -5.29
CA TRP A 67 11.08 13.18 -6.59
C TRP A 67 11.39 11.68 -6.69
N PHE A 68 12.47 11.23 -6.06
CA PHE A 68 12.76 9.80 -5.99
C PHE A 68 11.64 9.05 -5.25
N LEU A 69 11.23 9.54 -4.08
CA LEU A 69 10.10 8.97 -3.33
C LEU A 69 8.81 9.02 -4.16
N SER A 70 8.54 10.13 -4.85
CA SER A 70 7.36 10.29 -5.72
C SER A 70 7.33 9.23 -6.83
N VAL A 71 8.41 9.07 -7.56
CA VAL A 71 8.49 8.12 -8.68
C VAL A 71 8.34 6.68 -8.18
N VAL A 72 9.05 6.31 -7.11
CA VAL A 72 9.00 4.95 -6.57
C VAL A 72 7.60 4.62 -6.03
N ALA A 73 6.98 5.54 -5.27
CA ALA A 73 5.65 5.32 -4.73
C ALA A 73 4.57 5.31 -5.82
N GLY A 74 4.67 6.20 -6.80
CA GLY A 74 3.78 6.24 -7.95
C GLY A 74 3.87 4.96 -8.78
N TYR A 75 5.09 4.53 -9.09
CA TYR A 75 5.33 3.25 -9.77
C TYR A 75 4.74 2.07 -8.99
N THR A 76 5.00 2.01 -7.68
CA THR A 76 4.46 0.96 -6.80
C THR A 76 2.94 0.85 -6.91
N ASN A 77 2.23 1.96 -6.80
CA ASN A 77 0.78 1.97 -6.84
C ASN A 77 0.26 1.51 -8.22
N ILE A 78 0.75 2.12 -9.29
CA ILE A 78 0.24 1.84 -10.64
C ILE A 78 0.65 0.45 -11.12
N SER A 79 1.87 -0.02 -10.84
CA SER A 79 2.29 -1.39 -11.21
C SER A 79 1.47 -2.46 -10.46
N TYR A 80 1.12 -2.22 -9.19
CA TYR A 80 0.22 -3.09 -8.44
C TYR A 80 -1.18 -3.12 -9.07
N VAL A 81 -1.74 -1.95 -9.38
CA VAL A 81 -3.07 -1.83 -10.02
C VAL A 81 -3.09 -2.55 -11.36
N LEU A 82 -2.09 -2.35 -12.23
CA LEU A 82 -1.97 -3.04 -13.51
C LEU A 82 -1.81 -4.55 -13.32
N ALA A 83 -1.02 -4.98 -12.34
CA ALA A 83 -0.88 -6.40 -12.03
C ALA A 83 -2.22 -7.05 -11.67
N VAL A 84 -3.04 -6.37 -10.86
CA VAL A 84 -4.37 -6.86 -10.44
C VAL A 84 -5.37 -6.89 -11.59
N ILE A 85 -5.28 -5.94 -12.54
CA ILE A 85 -6.15 -5.90 -13.73
C ILE A 85 -5.82 -7.06 -14.69
N ASP A 86 -4.53 -7.30 -14.94
CA ASP A 86 -4.07 -8.24 -15.96
C ASP A 86 -3.83 -9.66 -15.43
N GLY A 87 -3.76 -9.83 -14.10
CA GLY A 87 -3.33 -11.06 -13.44
C GLY A 87 -4.37 -11.71 -12.55
N GLU A 88 -4.02 -12.89 -12.04
CA GLU A 88 -4.79 -13.56 -11.00
C GLU A 88 -4.54 -12.90 -9.65
N VAL A 89 -5.59 -12.39 -9.01
CA VAL A 89 -5.50 -11.54 -7.80
C VAL A 89 -4.70 -12.20 -6.67
N VAL A 90 -4.96 -13.49 -6.39
CA VAL A 90 -4.25 -14.25 -5.34
C VAL A 90 -2.75 -14.31 -5.62
N ARG A 91 -2.38 -14.58 -6.86
CA ARG A 91 -0.99 -14.67 -7.32
C ARG A 91 -0.29 -13.31 -7.25
N VAL A 92 -0.96 -12.25 -7.67
CA VAL A 92 -0.47 -10.86 -7.56
C VAL A 92 -0.22 -10.49 -6.10
N MET A 93 -1.17 -10.79 -5.22
CA MET A 93 -1.02 -10.53 -3.80
C MET A 93 0.16 -11.31 -3.18
N LEU A 94 0.31 -12.60 -3.51
CA LEU A 94 1.46 -13.40 -3.06
C LEU A 94 2.79 -12.76 -3.40
N LEU A 95 2.94 -12.32 -4.66
CA LEU A 95 4.18 -11.71 -5.14
C LEU A 95 4.42 -10.32 -4.52
N PHE A 96 3.38 -9.53 -4.34
CA PHE A 96 3.45 -8.22 -3.68
C PHE A 96 3.83 -8.35 -2.20
N TYR A 97 3.22 -9.29 -1.48
CA TYR A 97 3.49 -9.50 -0.05
C TYR A 97 4.81 -10.20 0.25
N LEU A 98 5.67 -10.44 -0.74
CA LEU A 98 7.09 -10.66 -0.52
C LEU A 98 7.84 -9.37 -0.11
N SER A 99 7.16 -8.23 -0.07
CA SER A 99 7.72 -6.93 0.32
C SER A 99 8.48 -6.91 1.66
N PRO A 100 8.15 -7.67 2.72
CA PRO A 100 8.98 -7.76 3.91
C PRO A 100 10.39 -8.33 3.65
N VAL A 101 10.51 -9.29 2.73
CA VAL A 101 11.82 -9.85 2.33
C VAL A 101 12.68 -8.75 1.69
N TRP A 102 12.10 -7.99 0.77
CA TRP A 102 12.77 -6.86 0.14
C TRP A 102 13.08 -5.75 1.14
N THR A 103 12.19 -5.51 2.12
CA THR A 103 12.42 -4.53 3.19
C THR A 103 13.62 -4.93 4.04
N ILE A 104 13.77 -6.21 4.42
CA ILE A 104 14.94 -6.70 5.15
C ILE A 104 16.22 -6.43 4.36
N PHE A 105 16.22 -6.80 3.08
CA PHE A 105 17.38 -6.61 2.20
C PHE A 105 17.73 -5.12 2.05
N LEU A 106 16.76 -4.29 1.66
CA LEU A 106 16.99 -2.86 1.41
C LEU A 106 17.36 -2.10 2.69
N SER A 107 16.75 -2.41 3.84
CA SER A 107 17.06 -1.75 5.11
C SER A 107 18.48 -2.04 5.56
N HIS A 108 18.97 -3.26 5.34
CA HIS A 108 20.36 -3.61 5.66
C HIS A 108 21.36 -2.75 4.89
N PHE A 109 21.17 -2.57 3.57
CA PHE A 109 22.09 -1.80 2.74
C PHE A 109 21.92 -0.29 2.82
N MET A 110 20.73 0.20 3.12
CA MET A 110 20.40 1.63 2.97
C MET A 110 20.27 2.38 4.29
N LEU A 111 19.92 1.68 5.38
CA LEU A 111 19.64 2.32 6.67
C LEU A 111 20.69 2.02 7.72
N ASN A 112 21.45 0.91 7.60
CA ASN A 112 22.38 0.41 8.62
C ASN A 112 21.71 0.31 10.01
N GLU A 113 20.42 -0.07 10.05
CA GLU A 113 19.66 -0.19 11.30
C GLU A 113 20.02 -1.49 12.04
N ASP A 114 20.39 -1.37 13.32
CA ASP A 114 20.51 -2.52 14.23
C ASP A 114 19.12 -3.09 14.53
N THR A 115 18.70 -4.05 13.72
CA THR A 115 17.41 -4.71 13.88
C THR A 115 17.56 -5.92 14.79
N GLN A 116 16.75 -5.99 15.84
CA GLN A 116 16.77 -7.12 16.78
C GLN A 116 16.30 -8.41 16.11
N LYS A 117 16.86 -9.55 16.48
CA LYS A 117 16.52 -10.87 15.93
C LYS A 117 15.00 -11.17 15.97
N ARG A 118 14.31 -10.67 17.00
CA ARG A 118 12.84 -10.84 17.13
C ARG A 118 12.05 -10.21 15.99
N HIS A 119 12.50 -9.07 15.43
CA HIS A 119 11.80 -8.41 14.30
C HIS A 119 11.94 -9.21 13.02
N TYR A 120 13.10 -9.87 12.80
CA TYR A 120 13.25 -10.82 11.69
C TYR A 120 12.34 -12.05 11.88
N ILE A 121 12.25 -12.59 13.11
CA ILE A 121 11.36 -13.71 13.43
C ILE A 121 9.89 -13.29 13.25
N ALA A 122 9.51 -12.10 13.70
CA ALA A 122 8.17 -11.55 13.53
C ALA A 122 7.80 -11.40 12.04
N ALA A 123 8.68 -10.80 11.24
CA ALA A 123 8.48 -10.67 9.79
C ALA A 123 8.37 -12.04 9.11
N PHE A 124 9.21 -13.03 9.51
CA PHE A 124 9.17 -14.38 8.98
C PHE A 124 7.87 -15.10 9.31
N ILE A 125 7.40 -15.02 10.57
CA ILE A 125 6.14 -15.65 11.00
C ILE A 125 4.95 -15.01 10.26
N SER A 126 4.92 -13.69 10.15
CA SER A 126 3.85 -12.98 9.43
C SER A 126 3.86 -13.31 7.93
N LEU A 127 5.05 -13.41 7.32
CA LEU A 127 5.18 -13.80 5.90
C LEU A 127 4.73 -15.25 5.68
N LEU A 128 5.11 -16.18 6.56
CA LEU A 128 4.60 -17.56 6.50
C LEU A 128 3.08 -17.61 6.64
N GLY A 129 2.51 -16.80 7.53
CA GLY A 129 1.06 -16.66 7.66
C GLY A 129 0.40 -16.21 6.35
N ALA A 130 0.95 -15.20 5.69
CA ALA A 130 0.48 -14.73 4.39
C ALA A 130 0.60 -15.83 3.31
N LEU A 131 1.72 -16.55 3.26
CA LEU A 131 1.91 -17.67 2.33
C LEU A 131 0.89 -18.80 2.58
N VAL A 132 0.57 -19.10 3.83
CA VAL A 132 -0.46 -20.10 4.18
C VAL A 132 -1.84 -19.63 3.73
N MET A 133 -2.20 -18.37 3.92
CA MET A 133 -3.50 -17.82 3.47
C MET A 133 -3.68 -17.92 1.96
N PHE A 134 -2.63 -17.58 1.21
CA PHE A 134 -2.68 -17.59 -0.27
C PHE A 134 -2.31 -18.93 -0.89
N TRP A 135 -2.00 -19.97 -0.09
CA TRP A 135 -1.58 -21.27 -0.61
C TRP A 135 -2.67 -21.92 -1.46
N GLN A 136 -2.32 -22.24 -2.72
CA GLN A 136 -3.16 -23.01 -3.64
C GLN A 136 -2.34 -24.18 -4.19
N PRO A 137 -2.73 -25.45 -3.94
CA PRO A 137 -1.91 -26.62 -4.27
C PRO A 137 -1.59 -26.80 -5.74
N ASN A 138 -2.42 -26.24 -6.63
CA ASN A 138 -2.32 -26.44 -8.09
C ASN A 138 -1.67 -25.26 -8.81
N HIS A 139 -1.26 -24.22 -8.11
CA HIS A 139 -0.65 -23.02 -8.70
C HIS A 139 0.84 -22.94 -8.33
N PHE A 140 1.71 -23.52 -9.19
CA PHE A 140 3.14 -23.23 -9.10
C PHE A 140 3.41 -21.80 -9.57
N ILE A 141 4.25 -21.08 -8.83
CA ILE A 141 4.64 -19.71 -9.17
C ILE A 141 5.74 -19.77 -10.24
N TYR A 142 5.34 -19.85 -11.50
CA TYR A 142 6.21 -19.53 -12.63
C TYR A 142 6.04 -18.05 -12.95
N LEU A 143 7.12 -17.28 -12.99
CA LEU A 143 7.09 -15.84 -13.33
C LEU A 143 7.04 -15.68 -14.87
N ASP A 144 5.95 -16.07 -15.48
CA ASP A 144 5.80 -16.06 -16.93
C ASP A 144 4.95 -14.89 -17.46
N LEU A 145 4.09 -14.34 -16.61
CA LEU A 145 3.14 -13.31 -17.00
C LEU A 145 3.68 -11.91 -16.71
N LYS A 146 3.33 -10.95 -17.57
CA LYS A 146 3.61 -9.52 -17.34
C LYS A 146 3.09 -9.05 -15.96
N SER A 147 1.90 -9.52 -15.56
CA SER A 147 1.31 -9.23 -14.26
C SER A 147 2.15 -9.72 -13.07
N ASP A 148 2.86 -10.86 -13.20
CA ASP A 148 3.73 -11.38 -12.15
C ASP A 148 4.93 -10.45 -11.90
N TRP A 149 5.57 -10.00 -12.97
CA TRP A 149 6.69 -9.06 -12.89
C TRP A 149 6.26 -7.70 -12.35
N LEU A 150 5.07 -7.23 -12.73
CA LEU A 150 4.47 -6.01 -12.19
C LEU A 150 4.19 -6.16 -10.69
N ALA A 151 3.62 -7.29 -10.26
CA ALA A 151 3.33 -7.57 -8.85
C ALA A 151 4.61 -7.64 -8.01
N LEU A 152 5.61 -8.41 -8.48
CA LEU A 152 6.89 -8.55 -7.79
C LEU A 152 7.62 -7.20 -7.69
N SER A 153 7.69 -6.45 -8.79
CA SER A 153 8.33 -5.14 -8.82
C SER A 153 7.59 -4.09 -7.98
N SER A 154 6.25 -4.18 -7.89
CA SER A 154 5.48 -3.33 -6.97
C SER A 154 5.79 -3.65 -5.50
N GLY A 155 5.97 -4.93 -5.14
CA GLY A 155 6.42 -5.33 -3.80
C GLY A 155 7.80 -4.79 -3.44
N ILE A 156 8.76 -4.81 -4.39
CA ILE A 156 10.07 -4.17 -4.26
C ILE A 156 9.91 -2.65 -4.11
N GLY A 157 9.08 -2.03 -4.95
CA GLY A 157 8.80 -0.60 -4.89
C GLY A 157 8.17 -0.18 -3.56
N PHE A 158 7.26 -0.98 -3.02
CA PHE A 158 6.67 -0.75 -1.70
C PHE A 158 7.73 -0.79 -0.58
N ALA A 159 8.59 -1.81 -0.58
CA ALA A 159 9.72 -1.90 0.35
C ALA A 159 10.66 -0.69 0.22
N MET A 160 11.00 -0.29 -1.02
CA MET A 160 11.84 0.86 -1.30
C MET A 160 11.19 2.17 -0.80
N THR A 161 9.88 2.36 -1.04
CA THR A 161 9.12 3.53 -0.56
C THR A 161 9.21 3.64 0.97
N ASN A 162 9.03 2.53 1.69
CA ASN A 162 9.08 2.51 3.15
C ASN A 162 10.50 2.76 3.68
N VAL A 163 11.51 2.12 3.08
CA VAL A 163 12.93 2.34 3.45
C VAL A 163 13.35 3.78 3.18
N MET A 164 12.96 4.37 2.03
CA MET A 164 13.24 5.78 1.71
C MET A 164 12.52 6.73 2.66
N THR A 165 11.25 6.47 2.98
CA THR A 165 10.50 7.23 3.99
C THR A 165 11.24 7.23 5.33
N ARG A 166 11.75 6.09 5.76
CA ARG A 166 12.53 5.95 6.98
C ARG A 166 13.87 6.66 6.91
N LYS A 167 14.57 6.58 5.78
CA LYS A 167 15.87 7.20 5.53
C LYS A 167 15.83 8.73 5.57
N HIS A 168 14.83 9.32 4.91
CA HIS A 168 14.77 10.77 4.72
C HIS A 168 14.11 11.49 5.90
N GLN A 169 14.80 11.47 7.08
CA GLN A 169 14.32 12.10 8.32
C GLN A 169 14.20 13.64 8.23
N HIS A 170 14.89 14.27 7.30
CA HIS A 170 14.82 15.72 7.05
C HIS A 170 13.50 16.15 6.40
N MET A 171 12.78 15.24 5.75
CA MET A 171 11.47 15.50 5.19
C MET A 171 10.39 15.38 6.25
N THR A 172 9.46 16.35 6.26
CA THR A 172 8.27 16.28 7.12
C THR A 172 7.31 15.19 6.64
N ILE A 173 6.48 14.67 7.52
CA ILE A 173 5.47 13.65 7.20
C ILE A 173 4.56 14.11 6.06
N SER A 174 4.12 15.38 6.10
CA SER A 174 3.29 15.96 5.05
C SER A 174 4.01 16.06 3.69
N GLN A 175 5.31 16.31 3.67
CA GLN A 175 6.10 16.30 2.42
C GLN A 175 6.23 14.89 1.85
N LYS A 176 6.44 13.89 2.70
CA LYS A 176 6.47 12.47 2.28
C LYS A 176 5.13 12.02 1.72
N ALA A 177 4.03 12.35 2.40
CA ALA A 177 2.68 12.06 1.91
C ALA A 177 2.40 12.75 0.57
N LEU A 178 2.77 14.03 0.44
CA LEU A 178 2.64 14.79 -0.80
C LEU A 178 3.42 14.15 -1.95
N ALA A 179 4.64 13.66 -1.68
CA ALA A 179 5.46 12.96 -2.68
C ALA A 179 4.74 11.74 -3.23
N ILE A 180 4.12 10.93 -2.36
CA ILE A 180 3.35 9.74 -2.75
C ILE A 180 2.17 10.15 -3.63
N TRP A 181 1.34 11.10 -3.19
CA TRP A 181 0.15 11.51 -3.94
C TRP A 181 0.49 12.08 -5.32
N ILE A 182 1.49 12.96 -5.41
CA ILE A 182 1.96 13.51 -6.69
C ILE A 182 2.53 12.40 -7.57
N GLY A 183 3.30 11.48 -6.99
CA GLY A 183 3.90 10.37 -7.72
C GLY A 183 2.86 9.49 -8.39
N VAL A 184 1.81 9.10 -7.67
CA VAL A 184 0.72 8.29 -8.25
C VAL A 184 0.02 9.03 -9.39
N ILE A 185 -0.27 10.32 -9.21
CA ILE A 185 -0.91 11.15 -10.26
C ILE A 185 -0.03 11.20 -11.51
N ILE A 186 1.26 11.47 -11.36
CA ILE A 186 2.19 11.57 -12.50
C ILE A 186 2.30 10.23 -13.24
N ILE A 187 2.53 9.14 -12.53
CA ILE A 187 2.67 7.82 -13.17
C ILE A 187 1.35 7.38 -13.80
N ALA A 188 0.20 7.63 -13.16
CA ALA A 188 -1.10 7.35 -13.75
C ALA A 188 -1.32 8.12 -15.07
N ILE A 189 -1.01 9.42 -15.10
CA ILE A 189 -1.10 10.25 -16.32
C ILE A 189 -0.17 9.68 -17.40
N ILE A 190 1.07 9.33 -17.07
CA ILE A 190 2.01 8.75 -18.03
C ILE A 190 1.43 7.45 -18.60
N CYS A 191 0.90 6.55 -17.77
CA CYS A 191 0.30 5.30 -18.24
C CYS A 191 -0.89 5.56 -19.15
N ILE A 192 -1.78 6.49 -18.81
CA ILE A 192 -2.95 6.84 -19.62
C ILE A 192 -2.54 7.42 -20.98
N LEU A 193 -1.46 8.20 -21.07
CA LEU A 193 -0.97 8.74 -22.35
C LEU A 193 -0.46 7.65 -23.29
N PHE A 194 -0.01 6.52 -22.76
CA PHE A 194 0.41 5.35 -23.55
C PHE A 194 -0.69 4.29 -23.70
N ASP A 195 -1.79 4.42 -22.96
CA ASP A 195 -2.95 3.55 -23.06
C ASP A 195 -3.80 3.97 -24.29
N LYS A 196 -4.16 2.98 -25.09
CA LYS A 196 -5.02 3.21 -26.27
C LYS A 196 -6.52 3.09 -25.92
N ASP A 197 -6.84 2.71 -24.70
CA ASP A 197 -8.21 2.53 -24.26
C ASP A 197 -8.89 3.90 -24.12
N THR A 198 -10.14 3.93 -24.58
CA THR A 198 -10.98 5.14 -24.46
C THR A 198 -11.20 5.48 -22.99
N MET A 199 -11.17 6.77 -22.66
CA MET A 199 -11.54 7.25 -21.32
C MET A 199 -12.88 6.65 -20.90
N PRO A 200 -12.96 6.09 -19.69
CA PRO A 200 -14.23 5.57 -19.19
C PRO A 200 -15.27 6.70 -19.12
N SER A 201 -16.50 6.39 -19.44
CA SER A 201 -17.65 7.28 -19.26
C SER A 201 -18.00 7.39 -17.77
N PHE A 202 -17.05 7.80 -16.94
CA PHE A 202 -17.29 8.03 -15.53
C PHE A 202 -18.07 9.33 -15.37
N ASP A 203 -19.32 9.19 -15.05
CA ASP A 203 -20.17 10.33 -14.72
C ASP A 203 -19.90 10.77 -13.27
N PHE A 204 -18.90 11.62 -13.13
CA PHE A 204 -18.51 12.21 -11.84
C PHE A 204 -19.65 12.98 -11.16
N PHE A 205 -20.69 13.27 -11.91
CA PHE A 205 -21.85 14.01 -11.39
C PHE A 205 -22.89 13.12 -10.73
N ARG A 206 -22.78 11.79 -10.83
CA ARG A 206 -23.66 10.93 -10.05
C ARG A 206 -23.29 11.03 -8.56
N PRO A 207 -24.24 11.41 -7.68
CA PRO A 207 -23.94 11.67 -6.26
C PRO A 207 -23.28 10.48 -5.54
N VAL A 208 -23.68 9.25 -5.90
CA VAL A 208 -23.14 8.01 -5.29
C VAL A 208 -21.67 7.81 -5.65
N ASP A 209 -21.29 8.00 -6.92
CA ASP A 209 -19.93 7.79 -7.39
C ASP A 209 -18.99 8.86 -6.81
N ALA A 210 -19.44 10.10 -6.75
CA ALA A 210 -18.73 11.19 -6.09
C ALA A 210 -18.54 10.92 -4.59
N PHE A 211 -19.55 10.42 -3.90
CA PHE A 211 -19.46 10.07 -2.49
C PHE A 211 -18.44 8.96 -2.24
N ILE A 212 -18.42 7.91 -3.07
CA ILE A 212 -17.44 6.82 -2.99
C ILE A 212 -16.02 7.36 -3.19
N ALA A 213 -15.80 8.14 -4.24
CA ALA A 213 -14.48 8.71 -4.56
C ALA A 213 -13.97 9.64 -3.44
N ILE A 214 -14.81 10.50 -2.88
CA ILE A 214 -14.46 11.39 -1.77
C ILE A 214 -14.15 10.57 -0.51
N THR A 215 -14.92 9.52 -0.23
CA THR A 215 -14.69 8.64 0.92
C THR A 215 -13.33 7.95 0.81
N ILE A 216 -13.00 7.39 -0.36
CA ILE A 216 -11.69 6.78 -0.62
C ILE A 216 -10.59 7.85 -0.44
N ALA A 217 -10.76 9.04 -1.01
CA ALA A 217 -9.77 10.11 -0.94
C ALA A 217 -9.50 10.54 0.51
N LEU A 218 -10.53 10.66 1.35
CA LEU A 218 -10.39 10.95 2.78
C LEU A 218 -9.66 9.81 3.51
N CYS A 219 -10.03 8.56 3.24
CA CYS A 219 -9.36 7.39 3.81
C CYS A 219 -7.87 7.38 3.43
N LEU A 220 -7.54 7.62 2.15
CA LEU A 220 -6.15 7.69 1.69
C LEU A 220 -5.40 8.89 2.27
N PHE A 221 -6.04 10.04 2.42
CA PHE A 221 -5.43 11.21 3.04
C PHE A 221 -4.95 10.90 4.46
N PHE A 222 -5.85 10.41 5.32
CA PHE A 222 -5.51 10.09 6.71
C PHE A 222 -4.57 8.89 6.83
N SER A 223 -4.84 7.79 6.11
CA SER A 223 -4.00 6.59 6.19
C SER A 223 -2.58 6.86 5.69
N THR A 224 -2.40 7.61 4.60
CA THR A 224 -1.06 7.96 4.11
C THR A 224 -0.29 8.77 5.16
N LEU A 225 -0.90 9.80 5.75
CA LEU A 225 -0.24 10.60 6.79
C LEU A 225 0.17 9.76 8.00
N LEU A 226 -0.73 8.88 8.46
CA LEU A 226 -0.46 8.01 9.60
C LEU A 226 0.60 6.96 9.29
N VAL A 227 0.56 6.35 8.11
CA VAL A 227 1.57 5.40 7.65
C VAL A 227 2.94 6.08 7.53
N GLN A 228 3.01 7.27 6.91
CA GLN A 228 4.26 8.01 6.80
C GLN A 228 4.82 8.40 8.18
N PHE A 229 3.95 8.73 9.14
CA PHE A 229 4.36 8.94 10.53
C PHE A 229 4.93 7.65 11.14
N GLY A 230 4.20 6.55 11.07
CA GLY A 230 4.61 5.26 11.64
C GLY A 230 5.94 4.76 11.07
N VAL A 231 6.06 4.71 9.72
CA VAL A 231 7.29 4.30 9.02
C VAL A 231 8.47 5.20 9.36
N THR A 232 8.24 6.50 9.58
CA THR A 232 9.32 7.42 9.99
C THR A 232 9.85 7.11 11.40
N GLN A 233 9.01 6.60 12.30
CA GLN A 233 9.36 6.39 13.71
C GLN A 233 9.81 4.95 14.03
N ILE A 234 9.33 3.96 13.30
CA ILE A 234 9.59 2.52 13.54
C ILE A 234 10.66 2.02 12.57
N LYS A 235 11.44 1.02 12.97
CA LYS A 235 12.42 0.37 12.09
C LYS A 235 11.73 -0.30 10.90
N ALA A 236 12.34 -0.25 9.73
CA ALA A 236 11.71 -0.69 8.49
C ALA A 236 11.27 -2.17 8.54
N VAL A 237 12.10 -3.06 9.10
CA VAL A 237 11.76 -4.49 9.24
C VAL A 237 10.60 -4.72 10.20
N GLU A 238 10.55 -3.97 11.30
CA GLU A 238 9.43 -4.02 12.25
C GLU A 238 8.14 -3.54 11.59
N ALA A 239 8.20 -2.40 10.88
CA ALA A 239 7.06 -1.84 10.16
C ALA A 239 6.48 -2.80 9.12
N SER A 240 7.34 -3.57 8.42
CA SER A 240 6.90 -4.52 7.40
C SER A 240 5.98 -5.63 7.94
N SER A 241 6.16 -6.02 9.21
CA SER A 241 5.29 -7.01 9.86
C SER A 241 3.90 -6.45 10.12
N PHE A 242 3.77 -5.15 10.46
CA PHE A 242 2.48 -4.52 10.69
C PHE A 242 1.65 -4.38 9.41
N PHE A 243 2.30 -4.19 8.26
CA PHE A 243 1.58 -4.10 6.99
C PHE A 243 0.91 -5.42 6.59
N LEU A 244 1.48 -6.58 6.96
CA LEU A 244 0.84 -7.87 6.69
C LEU A 244 -0.50 -8.06 7.42
N PHE A 245 -0.79 -7.25 8.44
CA PHE A 245 -2.10 -7.23 9.10
C PHE A 245 -3.24 -6.84 8.15
N GLU A 246 -2.94 -6.09 7.09
CA GLU A 246 -3.88 -5.78 6.00
C GLU A 246 -4.56 -7.02 5.44
N ILE A 247 -3.82 -8.13 5.26
CA ILE A 247 -4.35 -9.38 4.71
C ILE A 247 -5.45 -9.96 5.61
N VAL A 248 -5.24 -9.91 6.92
CA VAL A 248 -6.24 -10.38 7.90
C VAL A 248 -7.51 -9.53 7.83
N VAL A 249 -7.33 -8.20 7.75
CA VAL A 249 -8.46 -7.26 7.61
C VAL A 249 -9.17 -7.46 6.28
N ALA A 250 -8.44 -7.69 5.19
CA ALA A 250 -9.02 -7.96 3.88
C ALA A 250 -9.88 -9.23 3.87
N ALA A 251 -9.40 -10.33 4.47
CA ALA A 251 -10.17 -11.57 4.59
C ALA A 251 -11.46 -11.36 5.41
N ILE A 252 -11.37 -10.69 6.56
CA ILE A 252 -12.54 -10.40 7.40
C ILE A 252 -13.52 -9.47 6.68
N SER A 253 -13.02 -8.42 6.01
CA SER A 253 -13.87 -7.48 5.28
C SER A 253 -14.54 -8.15 4.08
N SER A 254 -13.88 -9.09 3.40
CA SER A 254 -14.48 -9.87 2.31
C SER A 254 -15.63 -10.74 2.81
N TYR A 255 -15.44 -11.42 3.93
CA TYR A 255 -16.51 -12.19 4.58
C TYR A 255 -17.72 -11.30 4.93
N LEU A 256 -17.48 -10.13 5.55
CA LEU A 256 -18.55 -9.26 6.03
C LEU A 256 -19.27 -8.49 4.91
N LEU A 257 -18.56 -8.05 3.88
CA LEU A 257 -19.08 -7.16 2.84
C LEU A 257 -19.62 -7.90 1.61
N VAL A 258 -19.05 -9.08 1.31
CA VAL A 258 -19.38 -9.83 0.07
C VAL A 258 -19.88 -11.24 0.37
N GLY A 259 -19.76 -11.71 1.61
CA GLY A 259 -20.20 -13.04 2.03
C GLY A 259 -19.26 -14.18 1.59
N GLU A 260 -18.00 -13.86 1.28
CA GLU A 260 -17.00 -14.87 0.96
C GLU A 260 -16.67 -15.70 2.21
N SER A 261 -16.64 -17.03 2.09
CA SER A 261 -16.31 -17.90 3.24
C SER A 261 -14.82 -17.86 3.52
N ILE A 262 -14.45 -17.70 4.79
CA ILE A 262 -13.05 -17.78 5.23
C ILE A 262 -12.68 -19.28 5.36
N GLU A 263 -11.70 -19.75 4.60
CA GLU A 263 -11.22 -21.11 4.65
C GLU A 263 -10.37 -21.37 5.92
N ILE A 264 -10.24 -22.65 6.31
CA ILE A 264 -9.45 -23.05 7.50
C ILE A 264 -7.99 -22.56 7.39
N LYS A 265 -7.39 -22.63 6.21
CA LYS A 265 -6.01 -22.15 5.98
C LYS A 265 -5.87 -20.64 6.22
N GLU A 266 -6.92 -19.87 5.91
CA GLU A 266 -6.92 -18.40 6.11
C GLU A 266 -7.00 -18.05 7.59
N TRP A 267 -7.75 -18.83 8.39
CA TRP A 267 -7.74 -18.70 9.85
C TRP A 267 -6.36 -18.97 10.44
N PHE A 268 -5.69 -20.07 10.02
CA PHE A 268 -4.34 -20.40 10.49
C PHE A 268 -3.33 -19.32 10.08
N GLY A 269 -3.33 -18.91 8.83
CA GLY A 269 -2.43 -17.86 8.34
C GLY A 269 -2.68 -16.53 9.03
N GLY A 270 -3.95 -16.16 9.25
CA GLY A 270 -4.33 -14.95 9.98
C GLY A 270 -3.83 -14.94 11.43
N ILE A 271 -3.95 -16.07 12.14
CA ILE A 271 -3.39 -16.22 13.50
C ILE A 271 -1.87 -16.05 13.49
N MET A 272 -1.16 -16.63 12.51
CA MET A 272 0.28 -16.46 12.37
C MET A 272 0.66 -15.00 12.11
N ILE A 273 -0.07 -14.28 11.26
CA ILE A 273 0.15 -12.84 11.02
C ILE A 273 -0.04 -12.05 12.32
N ILE A 274 -1.12 -12.28 13.05
CA ILE A 274 -1.39 -11.62 14.34
C ILE A 274 -0.28 -11.90 15.35
N ALA A 275 0.18 -13.17 15.43
CA ALA A 275 1.28 -13.55 16.32
C ALA A 275 2.58 -12.81 15.97
N GLY A 276 2.91 -12.69 14.67
CA GLY A 276 4.06 -11.90 14.19
C GLY A 276 3.93 -10.43 14.52
N VAL A 277 2.75 -9.82 14.31
CA VAL A 277 2.45 -8.41 14.67
C VAL A 277 2.65 -8.18 16.18
N ILE A 278 2.12 -9.07 17.03
CA ILE A 278 2.30 -8.99 18.49
C ILE A 278 3.78 -9.11 18.88
N LEU A 279 4.51 -10.03 18.24
CA LEU A 279 5.94 -10.22 18.49
C LEU A 279 6.76 -8.98 18.06
N ALA A 280 6.42 -8.36 16.94
CA ALA A 280 7.04 -7.12 16.48
C ALA A 280 6.78 -5.96 17.44
N ALA A 281 5.58 -5.88 18.02
CA ALA A 281 5.17 -4.79 18.91
C ALA A 281 5.76 -4.89 20.33
N LYS A 282 6.32 -6.03 20.72
CA LYS A 282 6.99 -6.17 22.03
C LYS A 282 8.28 -5.34 22.06
N ASN A 283 8.57 -4.73 23.21
CA ASN A 283 9.81 -3.99 23.49
C ASN A 283 10.96 -4.93 23.84
#